data_535a6c1f9f2dc4f4a873721bc87b41c8
#
_entry.id   535a6c1f9f2dc4f4a873721bc87b41c8
#
_cell.length_a   1.000
_cell.length_b   1.000
_cell.length_c   1.000
_cell.angle_alpha   90.00
_cell.angle_beta   90.00
_cell.angle_gamma   90.00
#
_symmetry.space_group_name_H-M   'P 1'
#
loop_
_entity.id
_entity.type
_entity.pdbx_description
1 polymer ?
#
loop_
_entity_poly.entity_id
_entity_poly.type
_entity_poly.pdbx_seq_one_letter_code
_entity_poly.pdbx_strand_id
1 'polypeptide(L)'
;MIWHCQGDENMVDLKKETYGFEDLQKIMAHLRQPEGGCPWDAAQTHASIRKNFIEEAYEVCEAIDRKDNALLCEELGDTLFQVVFHTRIAEEEGAFSMDDVTSGICKKMIERHPHVFGTHEKLEKPEDTYNVWDAVKAQEKSQKTYTDAMNDVAKTLPALMYAEKVQGRAKKSGFDWPAVSGAMEKIREETAELQECLDQGRDIQEELGDLLFAAVNVARMQEVDPEEALLRATQKFMKRFALVEQKAGTALKTMSIDEMTALWKQAKEETR
;
A
#
# COMPACT_ATOMS: atom_id res chain seq x y z
N MET A 1 -23.28 -22.30 -30.42
CA MET A 1 -24.41 -21.37 -30.53
C MET A 1 -23.80 -20.01 -30.87
N ILE A 2 -23.94 -19.57 -32.11
CA ILE A 2 -23.33 -18.33 -32.61
C ILE A 2 -24.32 -17.21 -32.29
N TRP A 3 -23.99 -16.38 -31.32
CA TRP A 3 -24.72 -15.14 -31.11
C TRP A 3 -24.27 -14.14 -32.18
N HIS A 4 -25.12 -13.90 -33.16
CA HIS A 4 -24.95 -12.82 -34.14
C HIS A 4 -25.48 -11.54 -33.53
N CYS A 5 -24.60 -10.71 -32.97
CA CYS A 5 -24.86 -9.28 -32.85
C CYS A 5 -24.13 -8.57 -33.99
N GLN A 6 -24.89 -7.86 -34.79
CA GLN A 6 -24.37 -7.12 -35.95
C GLN A 6 -23.58 -5.91 -35.48
N GLY A 7 -22.32 -5.79 -35.94
CA GLY A 7 -21.68 -4.50 -36.16
C GLY A 7 -21.05 -3.82 -34.95
N ASP A 8 -20.56 -4.55 -33.92
CA ASP A 8 -19.89 -3.93 -32.80
C ASP A 8 -18.38 -4.16 -32.87
N GLU A 9 -17.61 -3.07 -33.07
CA GLU A 9 -16.13 -3.07 -33.04
C GLU A 9 -15.57 -3.54 -31.69
N ASN A 10 -16.43 -3.76 -30.71
CA ASN A 10 -16.13 -4.18 -29.34
C ASN A 10 -16.25 -5.70 -29.09
N MET A 11 -16.47 -6.52 -30.13
CA MET A 11 -16.58 -7.97 -29.93
C MET A 11 -15.25 -8.61 -29.57
N VAL A 12 -15.22 -9.30 -28.43
CA VAL A 12 -14.09 -10.15 -28.01
C VAL A 12 -14.17 -11.48 -28.73
N ASP A 13 -13.08 -11.88 -29.39
CA ASP A 13 -12.98 -13.24 -29.94
C ASP A 13 -12.69 -14.22 -28.79
N LEU A 14 -13.71 -14.96 -28.36
CA LEU A 14 -13.64 -15.95 -27.28
C LEU A 14 -12.84 -17.23 -27.63
N LYS A 15 -12.29 -17.32 -28.83
CA LYS A 15 -11.52 -18.47 -29.29
C LYS A 15 -10.03 -18.22 -29.37
N LYS A 16 -9.54 -17.05 -28.93
CA LYS A 16 -8.12 -16.77 -28.86
C LYS A 16 -7.43 -17.69 -27.85
N GLU A 17 -6.23 -18.15 -28.17
CA GLU A 17 -5.36 -18.86 -27.22
C GLU A 17 -4.71 -17.90 -26.22
N THR A 18 -4.52 -16.63 -26.62
CA THR A 18 -3.94 -15.56 -25.79
C THR A 18 -4.70 -14.28 -25.98
N TYR A 19 -4.85 -13.52 -24.87
CA TYR A 19 -5.52 -12.22 -24.85
C TYR A 19 -4.51 -11.13 -24.51
N GLY A 20 -4.70 -9.95 -25.11
CA GLY A 20 -3.89 -8.76 -24.84
C GLY A 20 -4.66 -7.71 -24.02
N PHE A 21 -3.99 -6.59 -23.77
CA PHE A 21 -4.56 -5.50 -22.99
C PHE A 21 -5.84 -4.91 -23.63
N GLU A 22 -5.86 -4.78 -24.94
CA GLU A 22 -7.07 -4.32 -25.66
C GLU A 22 -8.26 -5.28 -25.50
N ASP A 23 -7.99 -6.59 -25.44
CA ASP A 23 -9.02 -7.58 -25.21
C ASP A 23 -9.62 -7.44 -23.78
N LEU A 24 -8.77 -7.16 -22.79
CA LEU A 24 -9.22 -6.90 -21.42
C LEU A 24 -10.15 -5.67 -21.35
N GLN A 25 -9.81 -4.59 -22.05
CA GLN A 25 -10.65 -3.40 -22.15
C GLN A 25 -12.01 -3.72 -22.81
N LYS A 26 -12.00 -4.50 -23.88
CA LYS A 26 -13.24 -4.94 -24.57
C LYS A 26 -14.08 -5.86 -23.68
N ILE A 27 -13.45 -6.79 -22.94
CA ILE A 27 -14.13 -7.65 -21.97
C ILE A 27 -14.82 -6.79 -20.91
N MET A 28 -14.11 -5.82 -20.32
CA MET A 28 -14.70 -4.94 -19.31
C MET A 28 -15.84 -4.10 -19.88
N ALA A 29 -15.69 -3.56 -21.08
CA ALA A 29 -16.75 -2.83 -21.74
C ALA A 29 -18.01 -3.69 -21.97
N HIS A 30 -17.82 -4.98 -22.30
CA HIS A 30 -18.94 -5.91 -22.48
C HIS A 30 -19.59 -6.30 -21.16
N LEU A 31 -18.80 -6.58 -20.11
CA LEU A 31 -19.30 -6.89 -18.77
C LEU A 31 -20.18 -5.77 -18.22
N ARG A 32 -19.89 -4.53 -18.53
CA ARG A 32 -20.62 -3.36 -18.04
C ARG A 32 -21.78 -2.90 -18.97
N GLN A 33 -22.05 -3.61 -20.05
CA GLN A 33 -23.21 -3.28 -20.89
C GLN A 33 -24.52 -3.42 -20.09
N PRO A 34 -25.46 -2.45 -20.19
CA PRO A 34 -26.75 -2.54 -19.53
C PRO A 34 -27.60 -3.73 -19.98
N GLU A 35 -27.47 -4.11 -21.26
CA GLU A 35 -28.16 -5.26 -21.86
C GLU A 35 -27.11 -6.29 -22.31
N GLY A 36 -27.22 -7.49 -21.80
CA GLY A 36 -26.31 -8.60 -22.15
C GLY A 36 -25.00 -8.65 -21.35
N GLY A 37 -24.69 -7.62 -20.57
CA GLY A 37 -23.54 -7.60 -19.66
C GLY A 37 -23.83 -8.31 -18.33
N CYS A 38 -22.86 -8.21 -17.40
CA CYS A 38 -23.01 -8.74 -16.05
C CYS A 38 -23.73 -7.72 -15.15
N PRO A 39 -24.86 -8.06 -14.53
CA PRO A 39 -25.62 -7.14 -13.69
C PRO A 39 -24.81 -6.63 -12.48
N TRP A 40 -23.89 -7.44 -11.96
CA TRP A 40 -23.02 -7.04 -10.85
C TRP A 40 -22.00 -6.00 -11.31
N ASP A 41 -21.28 -6.26 -12.41
CA ASP A 41 -20.28 -5.33 -12.94
C ASP A 41 -20.90 -4.01 -13.38
N ALA A 42 -22.06 -4.07 -14.06
CA ALA A 42 -22.79 -2.88 -14.52
C ALA A 42 -23.23 -1.97 -13.36
N ALA A 43 -23.54 -2.54 -12.19
CA ALA A 43 -23.97 -1.79 -11.01
C ALA A 43 -22.82 -1.15 -10.21
N GLN A 44 -21.56 -1.48 -10.48
CA GLN A 44 -20.44 -0.97 -9.70
C GLN A 44 -20.15 0.51 -9.99
N THR A 45 -19.66 1.17 -8.95
CA THR A 45 -19.18 2.56 -8.96
C THR A 45 -17.74 2.61 -8.44
N HIS A 46 -17.03 3.73 -8.64
CA HIS A 46 -15.71 3.95 -8.05
C HIS A 46 -15.68 3.68 -6.55
N ALA A 47 -16.73 4.07 -5.83
CA ALA A 47 -16.81 3.90 -4.38
C ALA A 47 -17.02 2.44 -3.97
N SER A 48 -17.83 1.68 -4.71
CA SER A 48 -18.17 0.29 -4.35
C SER A 48 -16.99 -0.67 -4.53
N ILE A 49 -16.16 -0.47 -5.57
CA ILE A 49 -15.00 -1.33 -5.87
C ILE A 49 -13.67 -0.81 -5.30
N ARG A 50 -13.66 0.34 -4.60
CA ARG A 50 -12.44 0.89 -3.98
C ARG A 50 -11.75 -0.11 -3.04
N LYS A 51 -12.53 -0.89 -2.32
CA LYS A 51 -12.02 -1.89 -1.39
C LYS A 51 -11.27 -3.00 -2.13
N ASN A 52 -11.81 -3.48 -3.23
CA ASN A 52 -11.21 -4.53 -4.05
C ASN A 52 -9.82 -4.08 -4.57
N PHE A 53 -9.72 -2.84 -5.08
CA PHE A 53 -8.42 -2.31 -5.51
C PHE A 53 -7.33 -2.35 -4.42
N ILE A 54 -7.70 -2.09 -3.16
CA ILE A 54 -6.77 -2.17 -2.03
C ILE A 54 -6.43 -3.63 -1.71
N GLU A 55 -7.40 -4.53 -1.80
CA GLU A 55 -7.25 -5.97 -1.55
C GLU A 55 -6.24 -6.57 -2.53
N GLU A 56 -6.44 -6.37 -3.85
CA GLU A 56 -5.50 -6.83 -4.89
C GLU A 56 -4.07 -6.28 -4.67
N ALA A 57 -3.94 -5.02 -4.26
CA ALA A 57 -2.63 -4.45 -3.97
C ALA A 57 -1.91 -5.15 -2.80
N TYR A 58 -2.64 -5.60 -1.78
CA TYR A 58 -2.08 -6.38 -0.68
C TYR A 58 -1.78 -7.84 -1.09
N GLU A 59 -2.58 -8.44 -1.97
CA GLU A 59 -2.33 -9.77 -2.50
C GLU A 59 -1.07 -9.81 -3.38
N VAL A 60 -0.82 -8.75 -4.16
CA VAL A 60 0.48 -8.54 -4.82
C VAL A 60 1.63 -8.52 -3.80
N CYS A 61 1.48 -7.80 -2.68
CA CYS A 61 2.52 -7.76 -1.64
C CYS A 61 2.74 -9.17 -1.03
N GLU A 62 1.67 -9.93 -0.77
CA GLU A 62 1.78 -11.29 -0.25
C GLU A 62 2.49 -12.23 -1.23
N ALA A 63 2.21 -12.14 -2.53
CA ALA A 63 2.88 -12.91 -3.57
C ALA A 63 4.39 -12.61 -3.63
N ILE A 64 4.76 -11.33 -3.48
CA ILE A 64 6.17 -10.89 -3.39
C ILE A 64 6.86 -11.50 -2.17
N ASP A 65 6.23 -11.45 -1.00
CA ASP A 65 6.77 -11.98 0.25
C ASP A 65 6.98 -13.51 0.19
N ARG A 66 6.05 -14.21 -0.47
CA ARG A 66 6.13 -15.66 -0.72
C ARG A 66 7.15 -16.02 -1.79
N LYS A 67 7.62 -15.05 -2.59
CA LYS A 67 8.46 -15.26 -3.78
C LYS A 67 7.82 -16.21 -4.79
N ASP A 68 6.51 -16.14 -4.92
CA ASP A 68 5.70 -16.96 -5.81
C ASP A 68 5.38 -16.17 -7.08
N ASN A 69 6.15 -16.44 -8.14
CA ASN A 69 5.98 -15.75 -9.42
C ASN A 69 4.67 -16.10 -10.13
N ALA A 70 4.08 -17.25 -9.88
CA ALA A 70 2.81 -17.62 -10.49
C ALA A 70 1.68 -16.83 -9.84
N LEU A 71 1.65 -16.77 -8.50
CA LEU A 71 0.72 -15.95 -7.75
C LEU A 71 0.93 -14.46 -8.07
N LEU A 72 2.17 -13.98 -8.13
CA LEU A 72 2.44 -12.59 -8.50
C LEU A 72 1.90 -12.22 -9.89
N CYS A 73 1.96 -13.13 -10.85
CA CYS A 73 1.39 -12.90 -12.17
C CYS A 73 -0.14 -12.81 -12.13
N GLU A 74 -0.80 -13.64 -11.32
CA GLU A 74 -2.24 -13.63 -11.07
C GLU A 74 -2.67 -12.30 -10.45
N GLU A 75 -2.09 -11.91 -9.32
CA GLU A 75 -2.47 -10.71 -8.56
C GLU A 75 -2.16 -9.40 -9.32
N LEU A 76 -1.10 -9.37 -10.14
CA LEU A 76 -0.86 -8.25 -11.06
C LEU A 76 -1.94 -8.17 -12.14
N GLY A 77 -2.49 -9.30 -12.57
CA GLY A 77 -3.64 -9.36 -13.49
C GLY A 77 -4.89 -8.75 -12.84
N ASP A 78 -5.18 -9.10 -11.60
CA ASP A 78 -6.33 -8.61 -10.85
C ASP A 78 -6.18 -7.12 -10.50
N THR A 79 -4.99 -6.67 -10.12
CA THR A 79 -4.70 -5.23 -9.98
C THR A 79 -4.92 -4.47 -11.30
N LEU A 80 -4.45 -5.03 -12.43
CA LEU A 80 -4.66 -4.43 -13.76
C LEU A 80 -6.15 -4.38 -14.13
N PHE A 81 -6.90 -5.44 -13.78
CA PHE A 81 -8.35 -5.49 -13.97
C PHE A 81 -9.05 -4.36 -13.20
N GLN A 82 -8.64 -4.06 -11.94
CA GLN A 82 -9.18 -2.94 -11.17
C GLN A 82 -8.90 -1.59 -11.87
N VAL A 83 -7.71 -1.40 -12.44
CA VAL A 83 -7.39 -0.18 -13.21
C VAL A 83 -8.33 -0.04 -14.40
N VAL A 84 -8.52 -1.11 -15.19
CA VAL A 84 -9.41 -1.11 -16.36
C VAL A 84 -10.85 -0.87 -15.93
N PHE A 85 -11.30 -1.47 -14.84
CA PHE A 85 -12.65 -1.30 -14.31
C PHE A 85 -12.92 0.16 -13.92
N HIS A 86 -12.06 0.75 -13.11
CA HIS A 86 -12.19 2.16 -12.75
C HIS A 86 -12.16 3.08 -13.97
N THR A 87 -11.30 2.79 -14.94
CA THR A 87 -11.22 3.59 -16.16
C THR A 87 -12.50 3.46 -16.98
N ARG A 88 -13.07 2.26 -17.08
CA ARG A 88 -14.32 2.05 -17.80
C ARG A 88 -15.48 2.81 -17.16
N ILE A 89 -15.59 2.86 -15.85
CA ILE A 89 -16.58 3.68 -15.15
C ILE A 89 -16.40 5.17 -15.53
N ALA A 90 -15.15 5.65 -15.50
CA ALA A 90 -14.85 7.04 -15.86
C ALA A 90 -15.18 7.38 -17.33
N GLU A 91 -14.96 6.45 -18.25
CA GLU A 91 -15.36 6.58 -19.66
C GLU A 91 -16.89 6.71 -19.81
N GLU A 92 -17.65 5.91 -19.08
CA GLU A 92 -19.13 5.96 -19.06
C GLU A 92 -19.65 7.28 -18.49
N GLU A 93 -18.92 7.87 -17.53
CA GLU A 93 -19.21 9.20 -16.97
C GLU A 93 -18.68 10.35 -17.85
N GLY A 94 -17.94 10.07 -18.92
CA GLY A 94 -17.32 11.06 -19.80
C GLY A 94 -16.21 11.86 -19.12
N ALA A 95 -15.56 11.31 -18.08
CA ALA A 95 -14.54 11.98 -17.29
C ALA A 95 -13.14 11.86 -17.88
N PHE A 96 -12.70 10.67 -18.19
CA PHE A 96 -11.41 10.35 -18.83
C PHE A 96 -11.41 8.94 -19.42
N SER A 97 -10.45 8.66 -20.30
CA SER A 97 -10.26 7.39 -21.01
C SER A 97 -9.02 6.62 -20.54
N MET A 98 -8.85 5.38 -21.03
CA MET A 98 -7.61 4.61 -20.83
C MET A 98 -6.40 5.30 -21.48
N ASP A 99 -6.59 5.97 -22.62
CA ASP A 99 -5.52 6.73 -23.26
C ASP A 99 -5.07 7.93 -22.40
N ASP A 100 -5.99 8.56 -21.69
CA ASP A 100 -5.65 9.63 -20.73
C ASP A 100 -4.83 9.09 -19.56
N VAL A 101 -5.22 7.94 -19.00
CA VAL A 101 -4.50 7.27 -17.90
C VAL A 101 -3.08 6.90 -18.35
N THR A 102 -2.96 6.21 -19.48
CA THR A 102 -1.67 5.75 -20.01
C THR A 102 -0.78 6.91 -20.44
N SER A 103 -1.34 7.88 -21.18
CA SER A 103 -0.60 9.08 -21.62
C SER A 103 -0.14 9.91 -20.43
N GLY A 104 -0.99 10.05 -19.39
CA GLY A 104 -0.65 10.77 -18.17
C GLY A 104 0.54 10.17 -17.44
N ILE A 105 0.54 8.83 -17.24
CA ILE A 105 1.67 8.17 -16.58
C ILE A 105 2.93 8.18 -17.45
N CYS A 106 2.83 7.97 -18.77
CA CYS A 106 3.97 8.03 -19.67
C CYS A 106 4.65 9.40 -19.64
N LYS A 107 3.89 10.50 -19.79
CA LYS A 107 4.41 11.86 -19.69
C LYS A 107 5.13 12.08 -18.37
N LYS A 108 4.49 11.74 -17.28
CA LYS A 108 5.06 11.83 -15.93
C LYS A 108 6.38 11.07 -15.81
N MET A 109 6.47 9.85 -16.34
CA MET A 109 7.71 9.06 -16.30
C MET A 109 8.82 9.69 -17.14
N ILE A 110 8.51 10.20 -18.32
CA ILE A 110 9.47 10.88 -19.18
C ILE A 110 9.98 12.16 -18.52
N GLU A 111 9.10 12.99 -18.00
CA GLU A 111 9.44 14.27 -17.36
C GLU A 111 10.27 14.07 -16.08
N ARG A 112 9.97 13.04 -15.29
CA ARG A 112 10.68 12.76 -14.02
C ARG A 112 11.99 12.00 -14.19
N HIS A 113 12.31 11.54 -15.41
CA HIS A 113 13.57 10.88 -15.72
C HIS A 113 14.37 11.63 -16.80
N PRO A 114 14.66 12.93 -16.60
CA PRO A 114 15.40 13.72 -17.60
C PRO A 114 16.82 13.21 -17.86
N HIS A 115 17.39 12.45 -16.92
CA HIS A 115 18.67 11.75 -17.07
C HIS A 115 18.60 10.52 -18.00
N VAL A 116 17.39 10.01 -18.32
CA VAL A 116 17.16 8.89 -19.24
C VAL A 116 16.61 9.37 -20.56
N PHE A 117 15.60 10.24 -20.54
CA PHE A 117 14.85 10.67 -21.72
C PHE A 117 15.22 12.08 -22.19
N GLY A 118 16.03 12.82 -21.43
CA GLY A 118 16.45 14.19 -21.74
C GLY A 118 17.93 14.31 -22.09
N THR A 119 18.43 15.56 -21.99
CA THR A 119 19.81 15.93 -22.29
C THR A 119 20.70 16.06 -21.04
N HIS A 120 20.19 15.72 -19.87
CA HIS A 120 20.96 15.81 -18.64
C HIS A 120 22.03 14.71 -18.52
N GLU A 121 23.09 14.99 -17.77
CA GLU A 121 24.13 14.01 -17.48
C GLU A 121 23.52 12.76 -16.82
N LYS A 122 24.07 11.60 -17.18
CA LYS A 122 23.64 10.33 -16.57
C LYS A 122 23.93 10.34 -15.09
N LEU A 123 22.94 10.02 -14.30
CA LEU A 123 23.11 9.82 -12.86
C LEU A 123 23.70 8.42 -12.62
N GLU A 124 24.70 8.36 -11.76
CA GLU A 124 25.38 7.10 -11.45
C GLU A 124 24.83 6.43 -10.18
N LYS A 125 24.17 7.23 -9.32
CA LYS A 125 23.68 6.73 -8.03
C LYS A 125 22.16 6.83 -7.93
N PRO A 126 21.51 5.81 -7.35
CA PRO A 126 20.06 5.83 -7.13
C PRO A 126 19.59 7.04 -6.28
N GLU A 127 20.40 7.47 -5.30
CA GLU A 127 20.07 8.58 -4.40
C GLU A 127 19.90 9.90 -5.16
N ASP A 128 20.74 10.13 -6.17
CA ASP A 128 20.67 11.35 -6.99
C ASP A 128 19.39 11.37 -7.82
N THR A 129 18.89 10.20 -8.23
CA THR A 129 17.63 10.05 -8.97
C THR A 129 16.43 10.50 -8.13
N TYR A 130 16.39 10.16 -6.85
CA TYR A 130 15.32 10.59 -5.95
C TYR A 130 15.24 12.11 -5.80
N ASN A 131 16.38 12.78 -5.72
CA ASN A 131 16.45 14.24 -5.59
C ASN A 131 15.89 14.94 -6.85
N VAL A 132 16.26 14.46 -8.04
CA VAL A 132 15.75 14.99 -9.31
C VAL A 132 14.24 14.76 -9.40
N TRP A 133 13.78 13.58 -9.08
CA TRP A 133 12.36 13.23 -9.14
C TRP A 133 11.49 14.06 -8.20
N ASP A 134 11.97 14.28 -6.97
CA ASP A 134 11.28 15.13 -5.99
C ASP A 134 11.22 16.60 -6.41
N ALA A 135 12.30 17.13 -7.00
CA ALA A 135 12.33 18.50 -7.51
C ALA A 135 11.31 18.71 -8.64
N VAL A 136 11.27 17.80 -9.62
CA VAL A 136 10.31 17.86 -10.73
C VAL A 136 8.88 17.74 -10.20
N LYS A 137 8.62 16.79 -9.29
CA LYS A 137 7.31 16.60 -8.67
C LYS A 137 6.82 17.82 -7.89
N ALA A 138 7.70 18.51 -7.17
CA ALA A 138 7.36 19.72 -6.45
C ALA A 138 6.95 20.85 -7.41
N GLN A 139 7.65 20.96 -8.54
CA GLN A 139 7.33 21.92 -9.58
C GLN A 139 5.98 21.64 -10.25
N GLU A 140 5.73 20.36 -10.66
CA GLU A 140 4.45 19.92 -11.24
C GLU A 140 3.26 20.27 -10.34
N LYS A 141 3.41 20.06 -9.04
CA LYS A 141 2.34 20.28 -8.05
C LYS A 141 2.24 21.71 -7.53
N SER A 142 3.06 22.62 -8.03
CA SER A 142 3.12 24.02 -7.56
C SER A 142 3.27 24.13 -6.03
N GLN A 143 4.00 23.18 -5.41
CA GLN A 143 4.25 23.17 -3.97
C GLN A 143 5.16 24.34 -3.62
N LYS A 144 4.66 25.26 -2.79
CA LYS A 144 5.40 26.47 -2.37
C LYS A 144 6.03 26.30 -0.99
N THR A 145 5.46 25.42 -0.17
CA THR A 145 5.90 25.20 1.21
C THR A 145 6.09 23.70 1.48
N TYR A 146 6.87 23.39 2.50
CA TYR A 146 6.98 22.00 2.99
C TYR A 146 5.65 21.47 3.54
N THR A 147 4.83 22.37 4.10
CA THR A 147 3.47 22.03 4.55
C THR A 147 2.58 21.61 3.39
N ASP A 148 2.68 22.26 2.22
CA ASP A 148 1.96 21.84 1.02
C ASP A 148 2.38 20.41 0.63
N ALA A 149 3.68 20.11 0.68
CA ALA A 149 4.21 18.78 0.39
C ALA A 149 3.72 17.69 1.38
N MET A 150 3.53 18.04 2.66
CA MET A 150 2.93 17.16 3.67
C MET A 150 1.43 16.94 3.42
N ASN A 151 0.70 18.03 3.10
CA ASN A 151 -0.74 17.95 2.82
C ASN A 151 -1.07 17.14 1.55
N ASP A 152 -0.13 17.03 0.63
CA ASP A 152 -0.23 16.21 -0.58
C ASP A 152 -0.10 14.69 -0.33
N VAL A 153 0.28 14.28 0.87
CA VAL A 153 0.30 12.86 1.23
C VAL A 153 -1.14 12.37 1.36
N ALA A 154 -1.45 11.26 0.69
CA ALA A 154 -2.79 10.70 0.71
C ALA A 154 -3.20 10.31 2.14
N LYS A 155 -4.26 10.93 2.66
CA LYS A 155 -4.75 10.72 4.04
C LYS A 155 -5.43 9.36 4.24
N THR A 156 -5.65 8.62 3.15
CA THR A 156 -6.26 7.28 3.16
C THR A 156 -5.23 6.16 3.25
N LEU A 157 -3.94 6.49 3.32
CA LEU A 157 -2.88 5.50 3.55
C LEU A 157 -3.04 4.86 4.94
N PRO A 158 -2.55 3.61 5.13
CA PRO A 158 -2.35 3.05 6.45
C PRO A 158 -1.59 4.01 7.36
N ALA A 159 -1.92 4.04 8.65
CA ALA A 159 -1.50 5.12 9.55
C ALA A 159 0.02 5.23 9.70
N LEU A 160 0.74 4.09 9.80
CA LEU A 160 2.20 4.12 9.94
C LEU A 160 2.87 4.57 8.63
N MET A 161 2.36 4.12 7.48
CA MET A 161 2.83 4.57 6.17
C MET A 161 2.55 6.07 5.95
N TYR A 162 1.39 6.58 6.40
CA TYR A 162 1.07 7.99 6.35
C TYR A 162 2.05 8.81 7.20
N ALA A 163 2.28 8.39 8.45
CA ALA A 163 3.23 9.02 9.36
C ALA A 163 4.65 9.06 8.80
N GLU A 164 5.14 7.93 8.26
CA GLU A 164 6.46 7.82 7.62
C GLU A 164 6.61 8.83 6.46
N LYS A 165 5.61 8.90 5.57
CA LYS A 165 5.64 9.84 4.44
C LYS A 165 5.61 11.30 4.89
N VAL A 166 4.82 11.63 5.90
CA VAL A 166 4.77 12.99 6.47
C VAL A 166 6.12 13.37 7.10
N GLN A 167 6.71 12.49 7.91
CA GLN A 167 8.04 12.68 8.48
C GLN A 167 9.12 12.82 7.40
N GLY A 168 9.05 12.00 6.34
CA GLY A 168 9.94 12.10 5.19
C GLY A 168 9.85 13.44 4.45
N ARG A 169 8.67 14.10 4.45
CA ARG A 169 8.50 15.47 3.93
C ARG A 169 9.10 16.52 4.88
N ALA A 170 8.91 16.35 6.19
CA ALA A 170 9.52 17.21 7.19
C ALA A 170 11.07 17.18 7.13
N LYS A 171 11.65 16.00 6.99
CA LYS A 171 13.10 15.83 6.80
C LYS A 171 13.67 16.71 5.68
N LYS A 172 12.95 16.90 4.58
CA LYS A 172 13.41 17.74 3.45
C LYS A 172 13.54 19.22 3.79
N SER A 173 12.88 19.69 4.85
CA SER A 173 13.07 21.05 5.36
C SER A 173 14.28 21.18 6.29
N GLY A 174 14.97 20.08 6.57
CA GLY A 174 15.99 20.01 7.61
C GLY A 174 15.44 19.71 9.01
N PHE A 175 14.11 19.50 9.14
CA PHE A 175 13.48 19.12 10.40
C PHE A 175 13.56 17.61 10.59
N ASP A 176 14.72 17.17 11.05
CA ASP A 176 15.02 15.76 11.35
C ASP A 176 16.07 15.64 12.45
N TRP A 177 16.11 14.51 13.12
CA TRP A 177 17.14 14.20 14.08
C TRP A 177 18.49 13.97 13.38
N PRO A 178 19.60 14.49 13.91
CA PRO A 178 20.93 14.26 13.33
C PRO A 178 21.39 12.80 13.44
N ALA A 179 20.82 12.04 14.37
CA ALA A 179 21.10 10.62 14.59
C ALA A 179 19.87 9.91 15.18
N VAL A 180 19.77 8.62 14.94
CA VAL A 180 18.69 7.76 15.47
C VAL A 180 18.55 7.79 16.99
N SER A 181 19.64 8.11 17.70
CA SER A 181 19.61 8.27 19.16
C SER A 181 18.60 9.32 19.63
N GLY A 182 18.44 10.44 18.89
CA GLY A 182 17.42 11.45 19.21
C GLY A 182 15.99 10.92 19.06
N ALA A 183 15.72 10.16 18.00
CA ALA A 183 14.42 9.51 17.83
C ALA A 183 14.17 8.44 18.91
N MET A 184 15.18 7.73 19.35
CA MET A 184 15.09 6.78 20.47
C MET A 184 14.87 7.46 21.83
N GLU A 185 15.42 8.66 22.06
CA GLU A 185 15.10 9.44 23.26
C GLU A 185 13.62 9.84 23.26
N LYS A 186 13.08 10.24 22.11
CA LYS A 186 11.66 10.58 22.01
C LYS A 186 10.75 9.39 22.32
N ILE A 187 11.07 8.16 21.91
CA ILE A 187 10.34 6.95 22.33
C ILE A 187 10.33 6.82 23.86
N ARG A 188 11.44 7.12 24.55
CA ARG A 188 11.50 7.03 26.02
C ARG A 188 10.65 8.10 26.69
N GLU A 189 10.68 9.31 26.13
CA GLU A 189 9.84 10.44 26.57
C GLU A 189 8.36 10.08 26.46
N GLU A 190 7.88 9.68 25.26
CA GLU A 190 6.48 9.32 25.02
C GLU A 190 6.04 8.10 25.88
N THR A 191 6.94 7.16 26.11
CA THR A 191 6.67 6.03 27.01
C THR A 191 6.45 6.51 28.45
N ALA A 192 7.21 7.50 28.93
CA ALA A 192 7.07 8.05 30.27
C ALA A 192 5.78 8.87 30.41
N GLU A 193 5.43 9.66 29.40
CA GLU A 193 4.20 10.46 29.37
C GLU A 193 2.96 9.55 29.31
N LEU A 194 2.99 8.50 28.51
CA LEU A 194 1.95 7.48 28.48
C LEU A 194 1.78 6.80 29.85
N GLN A 195 2.90 6.46 30.54
CA GLN A 195 2.85 5.88 31.89
C GLN A 195 2.23 6.86 32.88
N GLU A 196 2.59 8.15 32.82
CA GLU A 196 2.00 9.16 33.70
C GLU A 196 0.49 9.31 33.48
N CYS A 197 0.02 9.28 32.23
CA CYS A 197 -1.41 9.30 31.91
C CYS A 197 -2.14 8.08 32.49
N LEU A 198 -1.56 6.88 32.37
CA LEU A 198 -2.10 5.66 32.97
C LEU A 198 -2.20 5.74 34.52
N ASP A 199 -1.14 6.22 35.17
CA ASP A 199 -1.07 6.34 36.63
C ASP A 199 -2.09 7.35 37.17
N GLN A 200 -2.41 8.38 36.39
CA GLN A 200 -3.38 9.43 36.72
C GLN A 200 -4.80 9.13 36.21
N GLY A 201 -5.04 8.04 35.52
CA GLY A 201 -6.33 7.69 34.93
C GLY A 201 -6.80 8.70 33.84
N ARG A 202 -5.88 9.37 33.18
CA ARG A 202 -6.16 10.29 32.04
C ARG A 202 -6.37 9.52 30.74
N ASP A 203 -6.91 10.20 29.74
CA ASP A 203 -6.97 9.67 28.38
C ASP A 203 -5.55 9.48 27.83
N ILE A 204 -5.31 8.31 27.23
CA ILE A 204 -3.99 7.89 26.71
C ILE A 204 -3.88 7.99 25.19
N GLN A 205 -4.94 8.49 24.51
CA GLN A 205 -5.00 8.44 23.05
C GLN A 205 -3.89 9.28 22.39
N GLU A 206 -3.60 10.45 22.96
CA GLU A 206 -2.58 11.36 22.49
C GLU A 206 -1.19 10.74 22.63
N GLU A 207 -0.80 10.37 23.85
CA GLU A 207 0.52 9.81 24.17
C GLU A 207 0.81 8.48 23.46
N LEU A 208 -0.23 7.64 23.31
CA LEU A 208 -0.11 6.41 22.53
C LEU A 208 0.11 6.73 21.04
N GLY A 209 -0.53 7.75 20.51
CA GLY A 209 -0.33 8.24 19.15
C GLY A 209 1.10 8.75 18.93
N ASP A 210 1.62 9.54 19.87
CA ASP A 210 2.95 10.12 19.82
C ASP A 210 4.05 9.06 19.96
N LEU A 211 3.85 8.05 20.82
CA LEU A 211 4.73 6.89 20.90
C LEU A 211 4.79 6.12 19.59
N LEU A 212 3.64 5.86 18.92
CA LEU A 212 3.62 5.21 17.62
C LEU A 212 4.30 6.05 16.55
N PHE A 213 4.09 7.38 16.57
CA PHE A 213 4.72 8.31 15.64
C PHE A 213 6.26 8.37 15.84
N ALA A 214 6.73 8.35 17.08
CA ALA A 214 8.16 8.26 17.41
C ALA A 214 8.78 6.93 16.94
N ALA A 215 8.04 5.81 17.09
CA ALA A 215 8.49 4.51 16.59
C ALA A 215 8.62 4.48 15.07
N VAL A 216 7.68 5.07 14.33
CA VAL A 216 7.74 5.25 12.88
C VAL A 216 8.97 6.07 12.48
N ASN A 217 9.33 7.10 13.26
CA ASN A 217 10.51 7.92 12.96
C ASN A 217 11.82 7.11 13.07
N VAL A 218 11.93 6.23 14.06
CA VAL A 218 13.06 5.30 14.17
C VAL A 218 13.13 4.37 12.97
N ALA A 219 11.98 3.78 12.57
CA ALA A 219 11.91 2.90 11.42
C ALA A 219 12.37 3.62 10.15
N ARG A 220 11.83 4.81 9.87
CA ARG A 220 12.23 5.66 8.74
C ARG A 220 13.73 5.98 8.72
N MET A 221 14.31 6.33 9.86
CA MET A 221 15.75 6.65 9.96
C MET A 221 16.65 5.43 9.74
N GLN A 222 16.12 4.23 9.92
CA GLN A 222 16.82 2.96 9.70
C GLN A 222 16.39 2.26 8.40
N GLU A 223 15.64 2.97 7.53
CA GLU A 223 15.18 2.46 6.24
C GLU A 223 14.36 1.16 6.38
N VAL A 224 13.59 1.05 7.46
CA VAL A 224 12.67 -0.05 7.74
C VAL A 224 11.25 0.43 7.47
N ASP A 225 10.49 -0.31 6.66
CA ASP A 225 9.07 -0.06 6.47
C ASP A 225 8.30 -0.38 7.78
N PRO A 226 7.62 0.60 8.39
CA PRO A 226 6.94 0.40 9.67
C PRO A 226 5.68 -0.47 9.58
N GLU A 227 4.93 -0.44 8.46
CA GLU A 227 3.77 -1.32 8.23
C GLU A 227 4.22 -2.77 8.09
N GLU A 228 5.24 -3.03 7.28
CA GLU A 228 5.80 -4.37 7.11
C GLU A 228 6.40 -4.90 8.43
N ALA A 229 7.10 -4.06 9.17
CA ALA A 229 7.66 -4.45 10.47
C ALA A 229 6.59 -4.89 11.46
N LEU A 230 5.45 -4.17 11.53
CA LEU A 230 4.33 -4.52 12.37
C LEU A 230 3.61 -5.77 11.86
N LEU A 231 3.42 -5.91 10.55
CA LEU A 231 2.84 -7.10 9.92
C LEU A 231 3.66 -8.35 10.26
N ARG A 232 4.98 -8.30 10.08
CA ARG A 232 5.89 -9.42 10.43
C ARG A 232 5.86 -9.75 11.92
N ALA A 233 5.74 -8.75 12.79
CA ALA A 233 5.61 -8.97 14.23
C ALA A 233 4.29 -9.68 14.54
N THR A 234 3.19 -9.28 13.90
CA THR A 234 1.87 -9.91 14.02
C THR A 234 1.88 -11.36 13.52
N GLN A 235 2.43 -11.62 12.35
CA GLN A 235 2.57 -12.99 11.82
C GLN A 235 3.43 -13.88 12.72
N LYS A 236 4.52 -13.33 13.26
CA LYS A 236 5.36 -14.02 14.23
C LYS A 236 4.60 -14.35 15.52
N PHE A 237 3.77 -13.43 15.99
CA PHE A 237 2.86 -13.68 17.12
C PHE A 237 1.90 -14.81 16.82
N MET A 238 1.21 -14.78 15.67
CA MET A 238 0.28 -15.83 15.26
C MET A 238 0.93 -17.21 15.18
N LYS A 239 2.11 -17.31 14.54
CA LYS A 239 2.87 -18.57 14.47
C LYS A 239 3.20 -19.14 15.86
N ARG A 240 3.61 -18.27 16.78
CA ARG A 240 3.93 -18.68 18.16
C ARG A 240 2.69 -19.06 18.95
N PHE A 241 1.61 -18.30 18.76
CA PHE A 241 0.34 -18.59 19.42
C PHE A 241 -0.25 -19.93 18.97
N ALA A 242 -0.15 -20.28 17.68
CA ALA A 242 -0.55 -21.59 17.18
C ALA A 242 0.19 -22.74 17.88
N LEU A 243 1.49 -22.58 18.19
CA LEU A 243 2.24 -23.56 18.97
C LEU A 243 1.77 -23.63 20.44
N VAL A 244 1.45 -22.48 21.03
CA VAL A 244 0.86 -22.43 22.39
C VAL A 244 -0.47 -23.17 22.40
N GLU A 245 -1.35 -22.89 21.44
CA GLU A 245 -2.66 -23.53 21.29
C GLU A 245 -2.52 -25.04 21.09
N GLN A 246 -1.62 -25.47 20.21
CA GLN A 246 -1.33 -26.89 19.97
C GLN A 246 -0.88 -27.62 21.26
N LYS A 247 0.00 -26.97 22.04
CA LYS A 247 0.53 -27.54 23.31
C LYS A 247 -0.48 -27.55 24.43
N ALA A 248 -1.29 -26.51 24.53
CA ALA A 248 -2.32 -26.38 25.57
C ALA A 248 -3.54 -27.26 25.27
N GLY A 249 -3.87 -27.52 24.01
CA GLY A 249 -5.05 -28.26 23.60
C GLY A 249 -6.34 -27.64 24.15
N THR A 250 -7.22 -28.48 24.70
CA THR A 250 -8.50 -28.02 25.28
C THR A 250 -8.35 -27.22 26.59
N ALA A 251 -7.17 -27.28 27.21
CA ALA A 251 -6.91 -26.61 28.48
C ALA A 251 -6.66 -25.09 28.35
N LEU A 252 -6.41 -24.59 27.14
CA LEU A 252 -6.00 -23.20 26.90
C LEU A 252 -6.91 -22.16 27.60
N LYS A 253 -8.22 -22.36 27.55
CA LYS A 253 -9.21 -21.46 28.17
C LYS A 253 -9.20 -21.44 29.67
N THR A 254 -8.63 -22.45 30.33
CA THR A 254 -8.60 -22.63 31.78
C THR A 254 -7.21 -22.45 32.38
N MET A 255 -6.20 -22.29 31.53
CA MET A 255 -4.82 -22.07 31.98
C MET A 255 -4.66 -20.67 32.59
N SER A 256 -3.80 -20.60 33.59
CA SER A 256 -3.33 -19.34 34.15
C SER A 256 -2.40 -18.60 33.14
N ILE A 257 -2.23 -17.31 33.36
CA ILE A 257 -1.33 -16.50 32.53
C ILE A 257 0.13 -16.97 32.64
N ASP A 258 0.53 -17.51 33.83
CA ASP A 258 1.88 -18.02 34.04
C ASP A 258 2.12 -19.32 33.25
N GLU A 259 1.15 -20.23 33.20
CA GLU A 259 1.21 -21.44 32.39
C GLU A 259 1.26 -21.10 30.89
N MET A 260 0.41 -20.16 30.44
CA MET A 260 0.46 -19.67 29.03
C MET A 260 1.80 -19.03 28.71
N THR A 261 2.36 -18.25 29.64
CA THR A 261 3.67 -17.60 29.47
C THR A 261 4.80 -18.63 29.38
N ALA A 262 4.71 -19.74 30.10
CA ALA A 262 5.69 -20.83 29.99
C ALA A 262 5.64 -21.49 28.62
N LEU A 263 4.44 -21.77 28.09
CA LEU A 263 4.27 -22.28 26.72
C LEU A 263 4.76 -21.28 25.67
N TRP A 264 4.50 -19.98 25.88
CA TRP A 264 4.98 -18.92 25.01
C TRP A 264 6.51 -18.83 24.93
N LYS A 265 7.21 -19.04 26.05
CA LYS A 265 8.69 -19.12 26.07
C LYS A 265 9.21 -20.29 25.22
N GLN A 266 8.57 -21.47 25.33
CA GLN A 266 8.91 -22.62 24.49
C GLN A 266 8.66 -22.32 23.00
N ALA A 267 7.49 -21.73 22.66
CA ALA A 267 7.16 -21.35 21.30
C ALA A 267 8.18 -20.35 20.71
N LYS A 268 8.71 -19.42 21.53
CA LYS A 268 9.79 -18.52 21.11
C LYS A 268 11.09 -19.24 20.77
N GLU A 269 11.45 -20.30 21.49
CA GLU A 269 12.64 -21.09 21.22
C GLU A 269 12.50 -21.90 19.95
N GLU A 270 11.32 -22.48 19.70
CA GLU A 270 11.04 -23.27 18.51
C GLU A 270 10.91 -22.45 17.22
N THR A 271 10.67 -21.14 17.34
CA THR A 271 10.51 -20.21 16.19
C THR A 271 11.69 -19.25 16.01
N ARG A 272 12.80 -19.53 16.62
CA ARG A 272 14.07 -18.80 16.41
C ARG A 272 14.78 -19.27 15.15
#